data_f2b469cc8be1e8253dec149ffff0e505
#
_entry.id   f2b469cc8be1e8253dec149ffff0e505
#
_cell.length_a   1.000
_cell.length_b   1.000
_cell.length_c   1.000
_cell.angle_alpha   90.00
_cell.angle_beta   90.00
_cell.angle_gamma   90.00
#
_symmetry.space_group_name_H-M   'P 1'
#
loop_
_entity.id
_entity.type
_entity.pdbx_description
1 polymer ?
#
loop_
_entity_poly.entity_id
_entity_poly.type
_entity_poly.pdbx_seq_one_letter_code
_entity_poly.pdbx_strand_id
1 'polypeptide(L)'
;SAHLAAYQKSHRALPDYREEILELRQGDIAQLLAWTYYFMKDEFDKVDPIIANRLRYELQRRELDPFFKRNDFWWMARNYKQDRLLNNWTPWCNANALFCFMLLENNPDELTKAIRLSMESVDEYLNYVKSDGACEEGPSYWGHAAGKLFEYLSGLSLITGGKVNFFSQPQIKKMGEYIAASYIGDEWVVNFADASARANELNTMLVYRYGVAVNSPIMKAMAAMRAKAYPPKLPSTWLDLYQELENLRSLPKLKSETTTYRPPRFMWYPETQFCYMRSGNMFLAAKGGHNNESHNHNDVGTCILAIDNVPLLIDAGVGTYTKKTFSS
;
A
#
# COMPACT_ATOMS: atom_id res chain seq x y z
N SER A 1 -10.50 20.96 -2.04
CA SER A 1 -11.27 20.37 -3.14
C SER A 1 -12.57 19.76 -2.63
N ALA A 2 -13.51 19.46 -3.52
CA ALA A 2 -14.76 18.79 -3.14
C ALA A 2 -14.52 17.40 -2.51
N HIS A 3 -13.44 16.72 -2.88
CA HIS A 3 -13.02 15.46 -2.29
C HIS A 3 -12.72 15.59 -0.79
N LEU A 4 -11.95 16.60 -0.40
CA LEU A 4 -11.66 16.85 1.02
C LEU A 4 -12.93 17.20 1.81
N ALA A 5 -13.86 17.96 1.22
CA ALA A 5 -15.12 18.31 1.86
C ALA A 5 -15.96 17.08 2.26
N ALA A 6 -15.86 15.97 1.52
CA ALA A 6 -16.57 14.73 1.82
C ALA A 6 -16.15 14.07 3.14
N TYR A 7 -14.92 14.32 3.61
CA TYR A 7 -14.41 13.77 4.86
C TYR A 7 -14.56 14.71 6.05
N GLN A 8 -15.07 15.94 5.83
CA GLN A 8 -15.34 16.89 6.90
C GLN A 8 -16.72 16.67 7.51
N LYS A 9 -16.81 16.75 8.83
CA LYS A 9 -18.08 16.63 9.56
C LYS A 9 -19.06 17.75 9.25
N SER A 10 -18.53 18.90 8.81
CA SER A 10 -19.36 20.05 8.40
C SER A 10 -20.22 19.80 7.17
N HIS A 11 -19.90 18.77 6.35
CA HIS A 11 -20.59 18.42 5.10
C HIS A 11 -20.87 19.61 4.15
N ARG A 12 -19.98 20.60 4.15
CA ARG A 12 -20.10 21.79 3.29
C ARG A 12 -19.65 21.45 1.87
N ALA A 13 -20.12 22.24 0.90
CA ALA A 13 -19.73 22.09 -0.51
C ALA A 13 -18.23 22.33 -0.77
N LEU A 14 -17.60 23.17 0.06
CA LEU A 14 -16.16 23.45 0.00
C LEU A 14 -15.49 23.05 1.31
N PRO A 15 -14.23 22.60 1.26
CA PRO A 15 -13.46 22.30 2.46
C PRO A 15 -13.36 23.52 3.39
N ASP A 16 -13.63 23.32 4.66
CA ASP A 16 -13.34 24.31 5.69
C ASP A 16 -11.89 24.14 6.16
N TYR A 17 -11.05 25.15 5.94
CA TYR A 17 -9.63 25.11 6.31
C TYR A 17 -9.36 24.98 7.82
N ARG A 18 -10.40 25.22 8.64
CA ARG A 18 -10.32 25.10 10.11
C ARG A 18 -10.59 23.70 10.60
N GLU A 19 -11.25 22.88 9.79
CA GLU A 19 -11.50 21.48 10.12
C GLU A 19 -10.34 20.62 9.60
N GLU A 20 -9.60 20.03 10.54
CA GLU A 20 -8.45 19.19 10.26
C GLU A 20 -8.90 17.87 9.62
N ILE A 21 -8.23 17.46 8.54
CA ILE A 21 -8.48 16.20 7.85
C ILE A 21 -7.16 15.47 7.69
N LEU A 22 -7.18 14.16 7.99
CA LEU A 22 -6.11 13.24 7.62
C LEU A 22 -6.71 12.14 6.73
N GLU A 23 -6.28 12.11 5.47
CA GLU A 23 -6.75 11.16 4.47
C GLU A 23 -5.64 10.86 3.44
N LEU A 24 -5.86 9.91 2.53
CA LEU A 24 -4.84 9.39 1.61
C LEU A 24 -4.12 10.49 0.82
N ARG A 25 -4.87 11.31 0.07
CA ARG A 25 -4.30 12.33 -0.81
C ARG A 25 -3.64 13.47 -0.06
N GLN A 26 -4.24 13.85 1.05
CA GLN A 26 -3.65 14.87 1.93
C GLN A 26 -2.32 14.35 2.49
N GLY A 27 -2.27 13.10 2.96
CA GLY A 27 -1.06 12.46 3.46
C GLY A 27 0.03 12.32 2.38
N ASP A 28 -0.32 11.87 1.16
CA ASP A 28 0.63 11.78 0.04
C ASP A 28 1.26 13.15 -0.28
N ILE A 29 0.44 14.20 -0.31
CA ILE A 29 0.92 15.57 -0.55
C ILE A 29 1.78 16.04 0.63
N ALA A 30 1.38 15.77 1.87
CA ALA A 30 2.15 16.14 3.05
C ALA A 30 3.52 15.47 3.06
N GLN A 31 3.60 14.17 2.75
CA GLN A 31 4.86 13.43 2.64
C GLN A 31 5.77 14.03 1.54
N LEU A 32 5.23 14.28 0.34
CA LEU A 32 6.00 14.91 -0.75
C LEU A 32 6.54 16.27 -0.33
N LEU A 33 5.71 17.11 0.31
CA LEU A 33 6.10 18.43 0.78
C LEU A 33 7.11 18.37 1.94
N ALA A 34 7.03 17.36 2.82
CA ALA A 34 8.01 17.13 3.87
C ALA A 34 9.40 16.80 3.28
N TRP A 35 9.47 15.93 2.27
CA TRP A 35 10.70 15.68 1.52
C TRP A 35 11.18 16.92 0.78
N THR A 36 10.28 17.69 0.18
CA THR A 36 10.63 18.96 -0.48
C THR A 36 11.25 19.94 0.52
N TYR A 37 10.66 20.09 1.70
CA TYR A 37 11.22 20.90 2.77
C TYR A 37 12.62 20.41 3.18
N TYR A 38 12.77 19.11 3.41
CA TYR A 38 14.03 18.52 3.84
C TYR A 38 15.17 18.79 2.84
N PHE A 39 14.93 18.61 1.55
CA PHE A 39 15.96 18.80 0.54
C PHE A 39 16.16 20.25 0.09
N MET A 40 15.11 21.08 0.13
CA MET A 40 15.11 22.38 -0.53
C MET A 40 15.07 23.58 0.43
N LYS A 41 15.00 23.34 1.75
CA LYS A 41 14.87 24.42 2.73
C LYS A 41 15.93 25.51 2.54
N ASP A 42 17.20 25.13 2.44
CA ASP A 42 18.30 26.09 2.31
C ASP A 42 18.28 26.84 0.96
N GLU A 43 17.77 26.21 -0.09
CA GLU A 43 17.57 26.86 -1.39
C GLU A 43 16.39 27.85 -1.35
N PHE A 44 15.30 27.48 -0.66
CA PHE A 44 14.19 28.39 -0.43
C PHE A 44 14.60 29.62 0.37
N ASP A 45 15.41 29.43 1.41
CA ASP A 45 15.91 30.52 2.27
C ASP A 45 16.78 31.53 1.50
N LYS A 46 17.46 31.11 0.41
CA LYS A 46 18.21 32.03 -0.49
C LYS A 46 17.26 32.89 -1.33
N VAL A 47 16.06 32.44 -1.62
CA VAL A 47 15.06 33.20 -2.37
C VAL A 47 14.25 34.10 -1.43
N ASP A 48 13.58 33.50 -0.45
CA ASP A 48 12.87 34.18 0.62
C ASP A 48 12.57 33.16 1.74
N PRO A 49 13.01 33.38 2.99
CA PRO A 49 12.76 32.50 4.11
C PRO A 49 11.25 32.24 4.39
N ILE A 50 10.37 33.12 3.92
CA ILE A 50 8.91 32.94 4.07
C ILE A 50 8.42 31.65 3.38
N ILE A 51 9.09 31.18 2.33
CA ILE A 51 8.74 29.97 1.58
C ILE A 51 8.88 28.75 2.49
N ALA A 52 10.05 28.53 3.06
CA ALA A 52 10.32 27.41 3.95
C ALA A 52 9.46 27.50 5.24
N ASN A 53 9.36 28.70 5.83
CA ASN A 53 8.54 28.93 7.02
C ASN A 53 7.06 28.62 6.79
N ARG A 54 6.50 29.05 5.66
CA ARG A 54 5.11 28.77 5.31
C ARG A 54 4.89 27.28 5.07
N LEU A 55 5.80 26.62 4.37
CA LEU A 55 5.72 25.18 4.11
C LEU A 55 5.74 24.40 5.42
N ARG A 56 6.70 24.70 6.32
CA ARG A 56 6.80 24.06 7.64
C ARG A 56 5.56 24.28 8.49
N TYR A 57 5.01 25.52 8.50
CA TYR A 57 3.79 25.86 9.23
C TYR A 57 2.58 25.06 8.73
N GLU A 58 2.39 24.95 7.41
CA GLU A 58 1.25 24.21 6.85
C GLU A 58 1.35 22.71 7.12
N LEU A 59 2.55 22.14 7.07
CA LEU A 59 2.80 20.73 7.41
C LEU A 59 2.53 20.47 8.90
N GLN A 60 2.97 21.35 9.79
CA GLN A 60 2.67 21.25 11.22
C GLN A 60 1.16 21.24 11.46
N ARG A 61 0.47 22.22 10.91
CA ARG A 61 -0.96 22.45 11.15
C ARG A 61 -1.87 21.40 10.51
N ARG A 62 -1.47 20.86 9.36
CA ARG A 62 -2.34 19.96 8.56
C ARG A 62 -2.02 18.49 8.71
N GLU A 63 -0.84 18.14 9.18
CA GLU A 63 -0.41 16.74 9.31
C GLU A 63 -0.02 16.41 10.75
N LEU A 64 1.01 17.06 11.30
CA LEU A 64 1.59 16.65 12.57
C LEU A 64 0.64 16.91 13.75
N ASP A 65 0.10 18.11 13.86
CA ASP A 65 -0.82 18.47 14.95
C ASP A 65 -2.10 17.61 14.93
N PRO A 66 -2.79 17.43 13.77
CA PRO A 66 -3.98 16.60 13.71
C PRO A 66 -3.71 15.15 14.08
N PHE A 67 -2.55 14.59 13.72
CA PHE A 67 -2.19 13.22 14.06
C PHE A 67 -2.20 12.97 15.58
N PHE A 68 -1.81 13.95 16.38
CA PHE A 68 -1.87 13.87 17.84
C PHE A 68 -3.24 14.20 18.43
N LYS A 69 -3.92 15.22 17.86
CA LYS A 69 -5.17 15.74 18.39
C LYS A 69 -6.39 14.88 18.07
N ARG A 70 -6.38 14.26 16.87
CA ARG A 70 -7.51 13.45 16.37
C ARG A 70 -7.32 11.98 16.73
N ASN A 71 -8.42 11.33 17.07
CA ASN A 71 -8.48 9.89 17.33
C ASN A 71 -9.75 9.26 16.75
N ASP A 72 -10.47 10.02 15.94
CA ASP A 72 -11.79 9.66 15.42
C ASP A 72 -11.77 9.27 13.95
N PHE A 73 -10.62 9.32 13.27
CA PHE A 73 -10.47 8.75 11.94
C PHE A 73 -10.42 7.23 12.06
N TRP A 74 -11.31 6.56 11.36
CA TRP A 74 -11.49 5.11 11.43
C TRP A 74 -10.21 4.32 11.10
N TRP A 75 -9.40 4.79 10.14
CA TRP A 75 -8.17 4.17 9.73
C TRP A 75 -7.05 4.22 10.80
N MET A 76 -7.13 5.13 11.75
CA MET A 76 -6.18 5.19 12.87
C MET A 76 -6.32 4.00 13.81
N ALA A 77 -7.45 3.33 13.81
CA ALA A 77 -7.75 2.17 14.63
C ALA A 77 -7.51 2.34 16.15
N ARG A 78 -7.32 3.57 16.64
CA ARG A 78 -6.99 3.87 18.06
C ARG A 78 -8.08 3.47 19.04
N ASN A 79 -9.32 3.36 18.57
CA ASN A 79 -10.46 2.85 19.31
C ASN A 79 -11.11 1.70 18.55
N TYR A 80 -10.26 0.84 17.98
CA TYR A 80 -10.71 -0.24 17.12
C TYR A 80 -11.62 -1.21 17.88
N LYS A 81 -12.73 -1.53 17.25
CA LYS A 81 -13.62 -2.63 17.64
C LYS A 81 -13.61 -3.64 16.53
N GLN A 82 -13.52 -4.91 16.86
CA GLN A 82 -13.43 -6.02 15.91
C GLN A 82 -14.63 -6.14 14.94
N ASP A 83 -15.67 -5.34 15.12
CA ASP A 83 -16.84 -5.25 14.25
C ASP A 83 -16.63 -4.33 13.03
N ARG A 84 -15.48 -3.65 12.93
CA ARG A 84 -15.17 -2.74 11.83
C ARG A 84 -14.15 -3.35 10.89
N LEU A 85 -14.37 -3.15 9.59
CA LEU A 85 -13.38 -3.49 8.58
C LEU A 85 -12.24 -2.47 8.59
N LEU A 86 -11.00 -2.95 8.63
CA LEU A 86 -9.82 -2.17 8.31
C LEU A 86 -9.38 -2.49 6.88
N ASN A 87 -8.70 -1.57 6.23
CA ASN A 87 -8.20 -1.78 4.87
C ASN A 87 -6.89 -1.03 4.63
N ASN A 88 -6.51 -0.88 3.37
CA ASN A 88 -5.28 -0.22 2.91
C ASN A 88 -5.05 1.20 3.47
N TRP A 89 -6.09 1.93 3.91
CA TRP A 89 -5.94 3.26 4.49
C TRP A 89 -5.08 3.27 5.75
N THR A 90 -5.19 2.23 6.57
CA THR A 90 -4.42 2.17 7.83
C THR A 90 -2.91 2.18 7.58
N PRO A 91 -2.31 1.24 6.82
CA PRO A 91 -0.88 1.31 6.54
C PRO A 91 -0.49 2.53 5.69
N TRP A 92 -1.35 2.97 4.76
CA TRP A 92 -1.05 4.08 3.87
C TRP A 92 -0.94 5.41 4.61
N CYS A 93 -1.96 5.79 5.37
CA CYS A 93 -1.94 7.05 6.13
C CYS A 93 -0.86 7.04 7.21
N ASN A 94 -0.64 5.91 7.89
CA ASN A 94 0.46 5.81 8.87
C ASN A 94 1.84 5.88 8.23
N ALA A 95 2.05 5.35 7.03
CA ALA A 95 3.31 5.53 6.29
C ALA A 95 3.57 7.00 6.00
N ASN A 96 2.59 7.71 5.47
CA ASN A 96 2.69 9.14 5.18
C ASN A 96 3.01 9.96 6.44
N ALA A 97 2.28 9.73 7.54
CA ALA A 97 2.51 10.40 8.81
C ALA A 97 3.91 10.11 9.37
N LEU A 98 4.35 8.83 9.36
CA LEU A 98 5.67 8.43 9.83
C LEU A 98 6.79 9.21 9.12
N PHE A 99 6.74 9.30 7.78
CA PHE A 99 7.73 10.06 7.02
C PHE A 99 7.67 11.56 7.32
N CYS A 100 6.48 12.14 7.49
CA CYS A 100 6.35 13.54 7.89
C CYS A 100 7.01 13.79 9.25
N PHE A 101 6.74 12.95 10.26
CA PHE A 101 7.37 13.07 11.58
C PHE A 101 8.89 12.86 11.50
N MET A 102 9.35 11.85 10.77
CA MET A 102 10.78 11.56 10.61
C MET A 102 11.56 12.76 10.04
N LEU A 103 10.96 13.49 9.11
CA LEU A 103 11.63 14.60 8.39
C LEU A 103 11.49 15.95 9.10
N LEU A 104 10.47 16.11 9.92
CA LEU A 104 10.10 17.43 10.43
C LEU A 104 10.15 17.56 11.95
N GLU A 105 9.99 16.46 12.71
CA GLU A 105 9.95 16.53 14.17
C GLU A 105 11.36 16.44 14.76
N ASN A 106 11.73 17.49 15.50
CA ASN A 106 13.04 17.59 16.13
C ASN A 106 13.01 17.27 17.63
N ASN A 107 11.82 17.21 18.24
CA ASN A 107 11.65 16.81 19.63
C ASN A 107 11.62 15.28 19.74
N PRO A 108 12.61 14.64 20.38
CA PRO A 108 12.68 13.17 20.47
C PRO A 108 11.48 12.54 21.17
N ASP A 109 10.89 13.22 22.16
CA ASP A 109 9.76 12.70 22.90
C ASP A 109 8.48 12.71 22.03
N GLU A 110 8.23 13.80 21.31
CA GLU A 110 7.10 13.88 20.38
C GLU A 110 7.29 12.93 19.19
N LEU A 111 8.50 12.78 18.67
CA LEU A 111 8.82 11.81 17.63
C LEU A 111 8.57 10.38 18.11
N THR A 112 9.05 10.04 19.30
CA THR A 112 8.83 8.70 19.92
C THR A 112 7.33 8.43 20.13
N LYS A 113 6.58 9.43 20.59
CA LYS A 113 5.13 9.32 20.77
C LYS A 113 4.40 9.11 19.43
N ALA A 114 4.80 9.84 18.37
CA ALA A 114 4.21 9.67 17.04
C ALA A 114 4.47 8.27 16.48
N ILE A 115 5.71 7.79 16.58
CA ILE A 115 6.09 6.43 16.16
C ILE A 115 5.25 5.40 16.92
N ARG A 116 5.14 5.50 18.25
CA ARG A 116 4.35 4.58 19.05
C ARG A 116 2.87 4.55 18.63
N LEU A 117 2.26 5.72 18.45
CA LEU A 117 0.85 5.82 18.03
C LEU A 117 0.64 5.23 16.62
N SER A 118 1.60 5.40 15.71
CA SER A 118 1.53 4.79 14.38
C SER A 118 1.69 3.27 14.44
N MET A 119 2.58 2.77 15.31
CA MET A 119 2.75 1.33 15.52
C MET A 119 1.49 0.69 16.10
N GLU A 120 0.88 1.29 17.13
CA GLU A 120 -0.39 0.82 17.70
C GLU A 120 -1.49 0.72 16.63
N SER A 121 -1.58 1.71 15.75
CA SER A 121 -2.53 1.71 14.63
C SER A 121 -2.24 0.60 13.61
N VAL A 122 -0.98 0.41 13.24
CA VAL A 122 -0.58 -0.60 12.26
C VAL A 122 -0.67 -2.01 12.83
N ASP A 123 -0.46 -2.19 14.14
CA ASP A 123 -0.66 -3.46 14.82
C ASP A 123 -2.12 -3.94 14.72
N GLU A 124 -3.09 -3.03 14.85
CA GLU A 124 -4.52 -3.37 14.67
C GLU A 124 -4.80 -3.83 13.22
N TYR A 125 -4.16 -3.19 12.23
CA TYR A 125 -4.25 -3.64 10.84
C TYR A 125 -3.62 -5.02 10.64
N LEU A 126 -2.46 -5.30 11.22
CA LEU A 126 -1.79 -6.60 11.14
C LEU A 126 -2.59 -7.70 11.85
N ASN A 127 -3.28 -7.36 12.94
CA ASN A 127 -4.20 -8.27 13.63
C ASN A 127 -5.49 -8.52 12.83
N TYR A 128 -5.95 -7.53 12.05
CA TYR A 128 -7.11 -7.65 11.18
C TYR A 128 -6.81 -8.49 9.93
N VAL A 129 -5.67 -8.26 9.27
CA VAL A 129 -5.28 -9.01 8.08
C VAL A 129 -5.05 -10.47 8.43
N LYS A 130 -5.66 -11.35 7.67
CA LYS A 130 -5.58 -12.80 7.88
C LYS A 130 -4.13 -13.30 7.81
N SER A 131 -3.79 -14.28 8.65
CA SER A 131 -2.42 -14.77 8.81
C SER A 131 -1.90 -15.54 7.59
N ASP A 132 -2.79 -15.90 6.67
CA ASP A 132 -2.45 -16.51 5.38
C ASP A 132 -1.82 -15.52 4.40
N GLY A 133 -2.01 -14.22 4.60
CA GLY A 133 -1.38 -13.13 3.86
C GLY A 133 -2.03 -12.80 2.51
N ALA A 134 -3.17 -13.39 2.17
CA ALA A 134 -3.90 -13.00 0.97
C ALA A 134 -4.43 -11.57 1.10
N CYS A 135 -4.49 -10.85 -0.02
CA CYS A 135 -5.11 -9.54 -0.08
C CYS A 135 -6.59 -9.70 -0.46
N GLU A 136 -7.50 -9.54 0.50
CA GLU A 136 -8.93 -9.66 0.27
C GLU A 136 -9.48 -8.63 -0.73
N GLU A 137 -8.82 -7.47 -0.82
CA GLU A 137 -9.14 -6.39 -1.76
C GLU A 137 -8.68 -6.68 -3.20
N GLY A 138 -7.97 -7.78 -3.42
CA GLY A 138 -7.44 -8.21 -4.72
C GLY A 138 -6.05 -7.67 -5.08
N PRO A 139 -5.45 -8.19 -6.18
CA PRO A 139 -4.08 -7.85 -6.57
C PRO A 139 -3.84 -6.37 -6.92
N SER A 140 -4.85 -5.65 -7.44
CA SER A 140 -4.71 -4.21 -7.72
C SER A 140 -4.51 -3.38 -6.45
N TYR A 141 -5.17 -3.78 -5.35
CA TYR A 141 -5.02 -3.12 -4.06
C TYR A 141 -3.81 -3.58 -3.25
N TRP A 142 -3.14 -4.67 -3.66
CA TRP A 142 -1.96 -5.18 -2.96
C TRP A 142 -0.88 -4.10 -2.77
N GLY A 143 -0.63 -3.27 -3.78
CA GLY A 143 0.33 -2.17 -3.69
C GLY A 143 -0.06 -1.10 -2.67
N HIS A 144 -1.34 -0.87 -2.47
CA HIS A 144 -1.90 0.09 -1.51
C HIS A 144 -2.02 -0.50 -0.10
N ALA A 145 -2.18 -1.81 0.03
CA ALA A 145 -2.28 -2.54 1.29
C ALA A 145 -0.90 -3.04 1.75
N ALA A 146 -0.47 -4.21 1.26
CA ALA A 146 0.82 -4.80 1.62
C ALA A 146 2.02 -3.94 1.18
N GLY A 147 1.92 -3.24 0.03
CA GLY A 147 2.97 -2.34 -0.45
C GLY A 147 3.15 -1.12 0.45
N LYS A 148 2.08 -0.47 0.90
CA LYS A 148 2.17 0.65 1.84
C LYS A 148 2.58 0.22 3.25
N LEU A 149 2.17 -0.99 3.67
CA LEU A 149 2.72 -1.59 4.89
C LEU A 149 4.23 -1.81 4.78
N PHE A 150 4.71 -2.32 3.65
CA PHE A 150 6.14 -2.47 3.40
C PHE A 150 6.89 -1.12 3.48
N GLU A 151 6.34 -0.06 2.93
CA GLU A 151 6.92 1.29 3.01
C GLU A 151 6.94 1.80 4.45
N TYR A 152 5.85 1.63 5.19
CA TYR A 152 5.79 1.95 6.61
C TYR A 152 6.88 1.23 7.41
N LEU A 153 7.01 -0.10 7.24
CA LEU A 153 8.02 -0.91 7.93
C LEU A 153 9.45 -0.53 7.52
N SER A 154 9.63 -0.13 6.26
CA SER A 154 10.93 0.37 5.77
C SER A 154 11.31 1.69 6.42
N GLY A 155 10.35 2.63 6.52
CA GLY A 155 10.52 3.90 7.24
C GLY A 155 10.82 3.69 8.73
N LEU A 156 10.09 2.78 9.37
CA LEU A 156 10.28 2.42 10.78
C LEU A 156 11.67 1.82 11.03
N SER A 157 12.13 0.93 10.15
CA SER A 157 13.47 0.38 10.20
C SER A 157 14.52 1.47 9.99
N LEU A 158 14.30 2.38 9.04
CA LEU A 158 15.21 3.49 8.74
C LEU A 158 15.37 4.42 9.94
N ILE A 159 14.28 4.91 10.53
CA ILE A 159 14.32 5.87 11.66
C ILE A 159 14.91 5.27 12.93
N THR A 160 14.80 3.95 13.10
CA THR A 160 15.37 3.24 14.26
C THR A 160 16.77 2.69 14.01
N GLY A 161 17.40 3.02 12.87
CA GLY A 161 18.72 2.49 12.51
C GLY A 161 18.75 0.97 12.41
N GLY A 162 17.65 0.34 11.97
CA GLY A 162 17.50 -1.10 11.84
C GLY A 162 17.17 -1.84 13.14
N LYS A 163 17.04 -1.15 14.27
CA LYS A 163 16.72 -1.80 15.56
C LYS A 163 15.30 -2.38 15.60
N VAL A 164 14.37 -1.72 14.91
CA VAL A 164 13.01 -2.21 14.72
C VAL A 164 12.88 -2.70 13.28
N ASN A 165 12.79 -4.01 13.09
CA ASN A 165 12.70 -4.64 11.78
C ASN A 165 11.80 -5.86 11.84
N PHE A 166 10.72 -5.86 11.06
CA PHE A 166 9.70 -6.92 11.03
C PHE A 166 9.74 -7.77 9.75
N PHE A 167 10.70 -7.57 8.84
CA PHE A 167 10.73 -8.28 7.56
C PHE A 167 11.01 -9.78 7.67
N SER A 168 11.47 -10.26 8.82
CA SER A 168 11.61 -11.69 9.11
C SER A 168 10.30 -12.38 9.55
N GLN A 169 9.24 -11.61 9.81
CA GLN A 169 7.95 -12.15 10.23
C GLN A 169 7.27 -12.91 9.10
N PRO A 170 6.78 -14.15 9.34
CA PRO A 170 6.18 -14.97 8.29
C PRO A 170 4.95 -14.33 7.64
N GLN A 171 4.12 -13.62 8.40
CA GLN A 171 2.93 -12.93 7.88
C GLN A 171 3.34 -11.86 6.86
N ILE A 172 4.34 -11.02 7.17
CA ILE A 172 4.82 -9.97 6.27
C ILE A 172 5.33 -10.59 4.96
N LYS A 173 6.06 -11.71 5.04
CA LYS A 173 6.50 -12.42 3.84
C LYS A 173 5.34 -12.96 3.01
N LYS A 174 4.35 -13.61 3.64
CA LYS A 174 3.16 -14.14 2.95
C LYS A 174 2.35 -13.03 2.27
N MET A 175 2.15 -11.90 2.95
CA MET A 175 1.48 -10.74 2.37
C MET A 175 2.21 -10.23 1.11
N GLY A 176 3.55 -10.21 1.13
CA GLY A 176 4.35 -9.90 -0.05
C GLY A 176 4.16 -10.91 -1.17
N GLU A 177 4.29 -12.20 -0.88
CA GLU A 177 4.27 -13.28 -1.88
C GLU A 177 2.90 -13.49 -2.55
N TYR A 178 1.81 -12.98 -1.96
CA TYR A 178 0.47 -13.05 -2.56
C TYR A 178 0.44 -12.52 -4.00
N ILE A 179 1.13 -11.43 -4.30
CA ILE A 179 1.14 -10.85 -5.64
C ILE A 179 1.77 -11.78 -6.68
N ALA A 180 2.78 -12.57 -6.28
CA ALA A 180 3.40 -13.54 -7.16
C ALA A 180 2.52 -14.78 -7.38
N ALA A 181 1.73 -15.18 -6.39
CA ALA A 181 0.79 -16.29 -6.52
C ALA A 181 -0.42 -15.93 -7.40
N SER A 182 -0.93 -14.71 -7.31
CA SER A 182 -2.08 -14.20 -8.06
C SER A 182 -1.76 -13.81 -9.52
N TYR A 183 -0.48 -13.76 -9.90
CA TYR A 183 -0.08 -13.46 -11.28
C TYR A 183 -0.31 -14.68 -12.19
N ILE A 184 -1.16 -14.55 -13.20
CA ILE A 184 -1.50 -15.62 -14.15
C ILE A 184 -0.35 -15.81 -15.14
N GLY A 185 0.03 -14.74 -15.82
CA GLY A 185 1.08 -14.70 -16.83
C GLY A 185 0.91 -13.50 -17.76
N ASP A 186 1.96 -13.14 -18.50
CA ASP A 186 1.99 -12.02 -19.44
C ASP A 186 1.45 -10.72 -18.79
N GLU A 187 0.28 -10.26 -19.20
CA GLU A 187 -0.36 -9.07 -18.66
C GLU A 187 -1.52 -9.37 -17.71
N TRP A 188 -1.74 -10.64 -17.31
CA TRP A 188 -2.91 -11.06 -16.58
C TRP A 188 -2.64 -11.37 -15.12
N VAL A 189 -3.55 -10.95 -14.26
CA VAL A 189 -3.64 -11.29 -12.84
C VAL A 189 -5.04 -11.77 -12.50
N VAL A 190 -5.18 -12.46 -11.38
CA VAL A 190 -6.49 -12.75 -10.77
C VAL A 190 -7.21 -11.43 -10.50
N ASN A 191 -8.49 -11.34 -10.89
CA ASN A 191 -9.28 -10.11 -10.73
C ASN A 191 -10.41 -10.25 -9.68
N PHE A 192 -10.16 -10.97 -8.60
CA PHE A 192 -11.08 -10.99 -7.46
C PHE A 192 -11.19 -9.63 -6.80
N ALA A 193 -12.34 -9.32 -6.22
CA ALA A 193 -12.68 -8.05 -5.59
C ALA A 193 -12.46 -6.86 -6.58
N ASP A 194 -11.99 -5.73 -6.10
CA ASP A 194 -11.76 -4.53 -6.94
C ASP A 194 -10.48 -4.59 -7.79
N ALA A 195 -10.04 -5.79 -8.16
CA ALA A 195 -8.86 -5.93 -8.98
C ALA A 195 -9.16 -5.83 -10.49
N SER A 196 -8.30 -5.11 -11.20
CA SER A 196 -8.22 -5.19 -12.66
C SER A 196 -7.68 -6.56 -13.07
N ALA A 197 -8.20 -7.13 -14.17
CA ALA A 197 -7.65 -8.36 -14.75
C ALA A 197 -6.26 -8.16 -15.36
N ARG A 198 -5.86 -6.91 -15.62
CA ARG A 198 -4.59 -6.56 -16.24
C ARG A 198 -3.55 -6.14 -15.19
N ALA A 199 -2.34 -6.66 -15.33
CA ALA A 199 -1.20 -6.37 -14.45
C ALA A 199 -0.56 -5.00 -14.70
N ASN A 200 -1.26 -4.07 -15.37
CA ASN A 200 -0.72 -2.75 -15.75
C ASN A 200 -0.36 -1.88 -14.54
N GLU A 201 -1.10 -2.04 -13.44
CA GLU A 201 -0.91 -1.30 -12.19
C GLU A 201 0.13 -1.95 -11.25
N LEU A 202 0.67 -3.12 -11.65
CA LEU A 202 1.62 -3.83 -10.83
C LEU A 202 2.97 -3.11 -10.82
N ASN A 203 3.34 -2.54 -9.69
CA ASN A 203 4.61 -1.86 -9.51
C ASN A 203 5.76 -2.87 -9.36
N THR A 204 6.44 -3.16 -10.47
CA THR A 204 7.54 -4.13 -10.54
C THR A 204 8.68 -3.78 -9.57
N MET A 205 8.98 -2.50 -9.38
CA MET A 205 10.04 -2.06 -8.45
C MET A 205 9.66 -2.34 -7.00
N LEU A 206 8.40 -2.09 -6.63
CA LEU A 206 7.88 -2.40 -5.30
C LEU A 206 7.95 -3.91 -5.02
N VAL A 207 7.51 -4.74 -5.97
CA VAL A 207 7.59 -6.21 -5.85
C VAL A 207 9.05 -6.65 -5.61
N TYR A 208 10.01 -6.07 -6.35
CA TYR A 208 11.43 -6.39 -6.18
C TYR A 208 11.95 -6.00 -4.80
N ARG A 209 11.75 -4.74 -4.40
CA ARG A 209 12.22 -4.22 -3.10
C ARG A 209 11.63 -5.00 -1.93
N TYR A 210 10.34 -5.28 -1.98
CA TYR A 210 9.68 -6.09 -0.96
C TYR A 210 10.27 -7.50 -0.93
N GLY A 211 10.43 -8.14 -2.10
CA GLY A 211 11.05 -9.47 -2.22
C GLY A 211 12.48 -9.55 -1.68
N VAL A 212 13.27 -8.48 -1.83
CA VAL A 212 14.60 -8.38 -1.23
C VAL A 212 14.49 -8.30 0.30
N ALA A 213 13.62 -7.46 0.82
CA ALA A 213 13.50 -7.24 2.27
C ALA A 213 13.04 -8.50 3.02
N VAL A 214 12.07 -9.25 2.47
CA VAL A 214 11.56 -10.50 3.10
C VAL A 214 12.30 -11.77 2.64
N ASN A 215 13.37 -11.60 1.90
CA ASN A 215 14.13 -12.71 1.31
C ASN A 215 13.24 -13.71 0.54
N SER A 216 12.43 -13.19 -0.40
CA SER A 216 11.54 -13.99 -1.25
C SER A 216 12.12 -14.17 -2.65
N PRO A 217 12.62 -15.37 -3.00
CA PRO A 217 13.11 -15.64 -4.35
C PRO A 217 12.03 -15.49 -5.42
N ILE A 218 10.79 -15.87 -5.12
CA ILE A 218 9.70 -15.82 -6.11
C ILE A 218 9.35 -14.37 -6.47
N MET A 219 9.30 -13.45 -5.51
CA MET A 219 9.03 -12.04 -5.78
C MET A 219 10.16 -11.40 -6.60
N LYS A 220 11.41 -11.66 -6.24
CA LYS A 220 12.58 -11.16 -6.99
C LYS A 220 12.57 -11.67 -8.44
N ALA A 221 12.33 -12.97 -8.62
CA ALA A 221 12.26 -13.60 -9.93
C ALA A 221 11.10 -13.07 -10.80
N MET A 222 9.91 -12.90 -10.20
CA MET A 222 8.76 -12.31 -10.88
C MET A 222 9.06 -10.88 -11.34
N ALA A 223 9.62 -10.06 -10.45
CA ALA A 223 9.98 -8.68 -10.78
C ALA A 223 11.03 -8.63 -11.90
N ALA A 224 12.04 -9.49 -11.88
CA ALA A 224 13.06 -9.55 -12.91
C ALA A 224 12.49 -10.01 -14.27
N MET A 225 11.62 -11.01 -14.26
CA MET A 225 10.90 -11.46 -15.47
C MET A 225 10.06 -10.32 -16.06
N ARG A 226 9.26 -9.67 -15.24
CA ARG A 226 8.42 -8.57 -15.69
C ARG A 226 9.21 -7.35 -16.16
N ALA A 227 10.32 -7.02 -15.50
CA ALA A 227 11.18 -5.91 -15.90
C ALA A 227 11.83 -6.11 -17.29
N LYS A 228 12.05 -7.36 -17.71
CA LYS A 228 12.54 -7.68 -19.05
C LYS A 228 11.46 -7.50 -20.11
N ALA A 229 10.23 -7.94 -19.82
CA ALA A 229 9.10 -7.82 -20.75
C ALA A 229 8.52 -6.38 -20.77
N TYR A 230 8.45 -5.75 -19.60
CA TYR A 230 7.87 -4.41 -19.39
C TYR A 230 8.85 -3.59 -18.54
N PRO A 231 9.84 -2.94 -19.14
CA PRO A 231 10.83 -2.15 -18.40
C PRO A 231 10.18 -1.10 -17.49
N PRO A 232 10.57 -1.05 -16.20
CA PRO A 232 9.98 -0.08 -15.28
C PRO A 232 10.26 1.34 -15.75
N LYS A 233 9.21 2.14 -15.84
CA LYS A 233 9.30 3.58 -16.10
C LYS A 233 9.50 4.30 -14.78
N LEU A 234 10.51 5.15 -14.68
CA LEU A 234 10.75 5.99 -13.52
C LEU A 234 10.63 7.47 -13.93
N PRO A 235 9.98 8.31 -13.14
CA PRO A 235 9.31 7.96 -11.88
C PRO A 235 8.07 7.06 -12.10
N SER A 236 7.85 6.10 -11.19
CA SER A 236 6.68 5.22 -11.19
C SER A 236 5.47 5.88 -10.52
N THR A 237 5.75 6.84 -9.65
CA THR A 237 4.78 7.73 -9.01
C THR A 237 5.37 9.13 -8.90
N TRP A 238 4.51 10.13 -8.87
CA TRP A 238 4.91 11.54 -8.72
C TRP A 238 4.61 12.10 -7.32
N LEU A 239 3.96 11.33 -6.46
CA LEU A 239 3.60 11.75 -5.10
C LEU A 239 4.48 11.13 -4.01
N ASP A 240 5.20 10.05 -4.29
CA ASP A 240 5.99 9.30 -3.31
C ASP A 240 7.48 9.36 -3.64
N LEU A 241 8.13 10.43 -3.19
CA LEU A 241 9.55 10.64 -3.44
C LEU A 241 10.43 9.56 -2.80
N TYR A 242 10.08 9.08 -1.60
CA TYR A 242 10.82 7.99 -0.96
C TYR A 242 10.83 6.74 -1.82
N GLN A 243 9.66 6.35 -2.33
CA GLN A 243 9.55 5.18 -3.21
C GLN A 243 10.42 5.34 -4.46
N GLU A 244 10.43 6.53 -5.07
CA GLU A 244 11.22 6.77 -6.27
C GLU A 244 12.72 6.75 -6.02
N LEU A 245 13.20 7.30 -4.92
CA LEU A 245 14.61 7.22 -4.53
C LEU A 245 15.05 5.78 -4.30
N GLU A 246 14.24 4.99 -3.60
CA GLU A 246 14.49 3.57 -3.37
C GLU A 246 14.39 2.73 -4.66
N ASN A 247 13.51 3.09 -5.60
CA ASN A 247 13.44 2.49 -6.92
C ASN A 247 14.72 2.73 -7.71
N LEU A 248 15.21 3.97 -7.75
CA LEU A 248 16.48 4.32 -8.40
C LEU A 248 17.65 3.53 -7.81
N ARG A 249 17.74 3.43 -6.49
CA ARG A 249 18.77 2.67 -5.79
C ARG A 249 18.72 1.17 -6.09
N SER A 250 17.52 0.62 -6.28
CA SER A 250 17.31 -0.82 -6.46
C SER A 250 17.36 -1.27 -7.92
N LEU A 251 17.17 -0.35 -8.87
CA LEU A 251 17.09 -0.67 -10.30
C LEU A 251 18.33 -1.44 -10.85
N PRO A 252 19.58 -1.11 -10.50
CA PRO A 252 20.73 -1.87 -10.96
C PRO A 252 20.70 -3.33 -10.49
N LYS A 253 20.28 -3.56 -9.24
CA LYS A 253 20.15 -4.90 -8.66
C LYS A 253 19.03 -5.71 -9.33
N LEU A 254 17.89 -5.08 -9.62
CA LEU A 254 16.82 -5.72 -10.39
C LEU A 254 17.29 -6.14 -11.78
N LYS A 255 18.03 -5.28 -12.48
CA LYS A 255 18.58 -5.60 -13.82
C LYS A 255 19.57 -6.76 -13.81
N SER A 256 20.29 -6.98 -12.72
CA SER A 256 21.24 -8.08 -12.55
C SER A 256 20.62 -9.35 -11.94
N GLU A 257 19.32 -9.33 -11.59
CA GLU A 257 18.66 -10.50 -11.02
C GLU A 257 18.48 -11.60 -12.05
N THR A 258 18.94 -12.80 -11.72
CA THR A 258 18.95 -13.97 -12.62
C THR A 258 18.05 -15.11 -12.19
N THR A 259 17.39 -14.97 -11.03
CA THR A 259 16.47 -16.00 -10.52
C THR A 259 15.32 -16.24 -11.51
N THR A 260 15.07 -17.51 -11.82
CA THR A 260 13.96 -17.89 -12.69
C THR A 260 12.65 -17.87 -11.92
N TYR A 261 11.63 -17.22 -12.47
CA TYR A 261 10.30 -17.23 -11.90
C TYR A 261 9.66 -18.61 -12.05
N ARG A 262 9.29 -19.20 -10.91
CA ARG A 262 8.60 -20.48 -10.82
C ARG A 262 7.44 -20.34 -9.85
N PRO A 263 6.23 -20.05 -10.34
CA PRO A 263 5.07 -19.91 -9.49
C PRO A 263 4.72 -21.26 -8.82
N PRO A 264 4.12 -21.25 -7.62
CA PRO A 264 3.70 -22.47 -6.96
C PRO A 264 2.63 -23.17 -7.79
N ARG A 265 2.67 -24.52 -7.82
CA ARG A 265 1.64 -25.31 -8.50
C ARG A 265 0.29 -25.29 -7.79
N PHE A 266 0.33 -25.11 -6.48
CA PHE A 266 -0.87 -25.04 -5.64
C PHE A 266 -0.63 -24.00 -4.53
N MET A 267 -1.60 -23.13 -4.32
CA MET A 267 -1.63 -22.19 -3.21
C MET A 267 -3.05 -22.18 -2.64
N TRP A 268 -3.14 -22.40 -1.34
CA TRP A 268 -4.36 -22.30 -0.59
C TRP A 268 -4.21 -21.29 0.54
N TYR A 269 -5.14 -20.35 0.59
CA TYR A 269 -5.27 -19.34 1.63
C TYR A 269 -6.44 -19.73 2.52
N PRO A 270 -6.22 -20.41 3.64
CA PRO A 270 -7.28 -21.06 4.41
C PRO A 270 -8.25 -20.10 5.09
N GLU A 271 -7.77 -18.90 5.46
CA GLU A 271 -8.58 -17.89 6.14
C GLU A 271 -9.34 -17.01 5.14
N THR A 272 -8.68 -16.60 4.05
CA THR A 272 -9.31 -15.84 2.96
C THR A 272 -10.11 -16.73 2.03
N GLN A 273 -9.81 -18.04 2.01
CA GLN A 273 -10.41 -19.05 1.15
C GLN A 273 -10.21 -18.80 -0.35
N PHE A 274 -9.01 -18.31 -0.72
CA PHE A 274 -8.58 -18.28 -2.10
C PHE A 274 -7.74 -19.51 -2.43
N CYS A 275 -7.97 -20.06 -3.63
CA CYS A 275 -7.22 -21.21 -4.14
C CYS A 275 -6.66 -20.91 -5.52
N TYR A 276 -5.37 -21.17 -5.72
CA TYR A 276 -4.72 -21.03 -7.01
C TYR A 276 -4.04 -22.34 -7.37
N MET A 277 -4.27 -22.83 -8.60
CA MET A 277 -3.75 -24.09 -9.09
C MET A 277 -3.14 -23.91 -10.47
N ARG A 278 -2.01 -24.60 -10.73
CA ARG A 278 -1.32 -24.60 -12.02
C ARG A 278 -0.95 -26.02 -12.44
N SER A 279 -1.26 -26.37 -13.67
CA SER A 279 -0.87 -27.66 -14.27
C SER A 279 -0.63 -27.50 -15.76
N GLY A 280 0.59 -27.79 -16.22
CA GLY A 280 0.96 -27.56 -17.61
C GLY A 280 0.79 -26.09 -17.98
N ASN A 281 -0.03 -25.82 -18.98
CA ASN A 281 -0.41 -24.48 -19.44
C ASN A 281 -1.71 -23.94 -18.82
N MET A 282 -2.29 -24.65 -17.84
CA MET A 282 -3.53 -24.26 -17.21
C MET A 282 -3.28 -23.54 -15.88
N PHE A 283 -4.09 -22.53 -15.61
CA PHE A 283 -4.21 -21.84 -14.33
C PHE A 283 -5.66 -21.79 -13.93
N LEU A 284 -5.95 -22.11 -12.67
CA LEU A 284 -7.28 -21.97 -12.08
C LEU A 284 -7.16 -21.19 -10.78
N ALA A 285 -8.02 -20.19 -10.61
CA ALA A 285 -8.28 -19.54 -9.34
C ALA A 285 -9.72 -19.75 -8.92
N ALA A 286 -9.96 -19.94 -7.62
CA ALA A 286 -11.29 -20.03 -7.05
C ALA A 286 -11.36 -19.21 -5.76
N LYS A 287 -12.50 -18.56 -5.53
CA LYS A 287 -12.79 -17.73 -4.36
C LYS A 287 -13.92 -18.39 -3.55
N GLY A 288 -13.62 -18.72 -2.30
CA GLY A 288 -14.59 -19.06 -1.26
C GLY A 288 -14.83 -17.86 -0.33
N GLY A 289 -14.94 -18.11 0.99
CA GLY A 289 -15.08 -17.08 2.01
C GLY A 289 -16.51 -16.61 2.22
N HIS A 290 -16.67 -15.32 2.39
CA HIS A 290 -17.94 -14.67 2.72
C HIS A 290 -18.03 -13.28 2.09
N ASN A 291 -19.25 -12.69 2.11
CA ASN A 291 -19.51 -11.39 1.49
C ASN A 291 -19.32 -10.18 2.45
N ASN A 292 -18.52 -10.32 3.50
CA ASN A 292 -18.22 -9.23 4.44
C ASN A 292 -16.71 -8.98 4.51
N GLU A 293 -16.14 -8.58 3.38
CA GLU A 293 -14.72 -8.24 3.22
C GLU A 293 -14.59 -6.81 2.68
N SER A 294 -13.42 -6.19 2.86
CA SER A 294 -13.14 -4.89 2.25
C SER A 294 -13.13 -5.03 0.73
N HIS A 295 -13.73 -4.08 0.02
CA HIS A 295 -13.89 -4.11 -1.45
C HIS A 295 -14.60 -5.38 -1.96
N ASN A 296 -15.55 -5.91 -1.17
CA ASN A 296 -16.26 -7.15 -1.47
C ASN A 296 -17.18 -7.02 -2.70
N HIS A 297 -17.22 -8.09 -3.47
CA HIS A 297 -18.29 -8.38 -4.43
C HIS A 297 -19.12 -9.56 -3.91
N ASN A 298 -20.42 -9.62 -4.22
CA ASN A 298 -21.29 -10.73 -3.84
C ASN A 298 -21.10 -11.91 -4.81
N ASP A 299 -19.88 -12.42 -4.88
CA ASP A 299 -19.39 -13.36 -5.89
C ASP A 299 -18.68 -14.58 -5.29
N VAL A 300 -19.00 -14.94 -4.05
CA VAL A 300 -18.50 -16.18 -3.41
C VAL A 300 -18.82 -17.39 -4.29
N GLY A 301 -17.79 -18.20 -4.58
CA GLY A 301 -17.87 -19.34 -5.49
C GLY A 301 -17.43 -19.03 -6.93
N THR A 302 -17.02 -17.80 -7.24
CA THR A 302 -16.47 -17.48 -8.56
C THR A 302 -15.15 -18.20 -8.82
N CYS A 303 -14.85 -18.43 -10.10
CA CYS A 303 -13.59 -19.02 -10.52
C CYS A 303 -13.06 -18.38 -11.81
N ILE A 304 -11.75 -18.43 -11.96
CA ILE A 304 -11.02 -17.98 -13.15
C ILE A 304 -10.30 -19.19 -13.73
N LEU A 305 -10.45 -19.43 -15.01
CA LEU A 305 -9.68 -20.44 -15.75
C LEU A 305 -8.89 -19.76 -16.87
N ALA A 306 -7.58 -19.97 -16.90
CA ALA A 306 -6.74 -19.52 -18.00
C ALA A 306 -6.00 -20.70 -18.62
N ILE A 307 -5.80 -20.65 -19.96
CA ILE A 307 -4.99 -21.58 -20.73
C ILE A 307 -3.97 -20.76 -21.54
N ASP A 308 -2.72 -21.19 -21.54
CA ASP A 308 -1.62 -20.46 -22.19
C ASP A 308 -1.55 -18.99 -21.73
N ASN A 309 -1.76 -18.74 -20.45
CA ASN A 309 -1.86 -17.43 -19.79
C ASN A 309 -3.08 -16.58 -20.20
N VAL A 310 -3.94 -17.05 -21.10
CA VAL A 310 -5.13 -16.31 -21.54
C VAL A 310 -6.34 -16.74 -20.71
N PRO A 311 -6.98 -15.83 -19.95
CA PRO A 311 -8.21 -16.14 -19.23
C PRO A 311 -9.37 -16.48 -20.19
N LEU A 312 -10.00 -17.65 -19.97
CA LEU A 312 -11.17 -18.14 -20.70
C LEU A 312 -12.46 -17.99 -19.88
N LEU A 313 -12.37 -18.28 -18.59
CA LEU A 313 -13.40 -17.94 -17.61
C LEU A 313 -12.81 -16.86 -16.71
N ILE A 314 -13.58 -15.83 -16.46
CA ILE A 314 -13.15 -14.68 -15.69
C ILE A 314 -14.17 -14.36 -14.60
N ASP A 315 -13.72 -13.70 -13.55
CA ASP A 315 -14.59 -12.96 -12.64
C ASP A 315 -15.17 -11.74 -13.37
N ALA A 316 -16.42 -11.36 -13.04
CA ALA A 316 -17.03 -10.16 -13.63
C ALA A 316 -16.23 -8.88 -13.35
N GLY A 317 -15.46 -8.89 -12.28
CA GLY A 317 -14.56 -7.82 -11.90
C GLY A 317 -15.26 -6.57 -11.39
N VAL A 318 -14.45 -5.53 -11.19
CA VAL A 318 -14.92 -4.23 -10.72
C VAL A 318 -15.48 -3.40 -11.89
N GLY A 319 -16.65 -2.80 -11.66
CA GLY A 319 -17.21 -1.79 -12.56
C GLY A 319 -16.67 -0.38 -12.27
N THR A 320 -17.30 0.63 -12.88
CA THR A 320 -16.99 2.02 -12.55
C THR A 320 -17.62 2.40 -11.22
N TYR A 321 -16.84 3.00 -10.33
CA TYR A 321 -17.35 3.54 -9.07
C TYR A 321 -18.35 4.66 -9.31
N THR A 322 -19.52 4.52 -8.70
CA THR A 322 -20.58 5.50 -8.74
C THR A 322 -20.97 5.93 -7.34
N LYS A 323 -21.84 6.93 -7.21
CA LYS A 323 -22.36 7.36 -5.91
C LYS A 323 -23.03 6.22 -5.12
N LYS A 324 -23.51 5.17 -5.82
CA LYS A 324 -24.18 4.00 -5.22
C LYS A 324 -23.23 2.86 -4.85
N THR A 325 -21.98 2.87 -5.30
CA THR A 325 -21.05 1.74 -5.14
C THR A 325 -20.85 1.34 -3.68
N PHE A 326 -20.84 2.31 -2.77
CA PHE A 326 -20.68 2.10 -1.32
C PHE A 326 -21.95 2.50 -0.53
N SER A 327 -23.13 2.48 -1.18
CA SER A 327 -24.39 2.74 -0.49
C SER A 327 -25.09 1.41 -0.16
N SER A 328 -25.66 1.32 1.05
CA SER A 328 -26.57 0.26 1.45
C SER A 328 -27.92 0.37 0.75
#